data_cb848d1a7cb10c0e8776dd753decbe83
#
_entry.id   cb848d1a7cb10c0e8776dd753decbe83
#
_cell.length_a   1.000
_cell.length_b   1.000
_cell.length_c   1.000
_cell.angle_alpha   90.00
_cell.angle_beta   90.00
_cell.angle_gamma   90.00
#
_symmetry.space_group_name_H-M   'P 1'
#
loop_
_entity.id
_entity.type
_entity.pdbx_description
1 polymer ?
#
loop_
_entity_poly.entity_id
_entity_poly.type
_entity_poly.pdbx_seq_one_letter_code
_entity_poly.pdbx_strand_id
1 'polypeptide(L)'
;MSKDRSQVIKYINIAIGQLEGVLKMIEDDRYCLDISDQLMASRAMIRKANNQILKTHIDECVKEAIIKGDDAKVDEIIKALEKQI
;
A
#
# COMPACT_ATOMS: atom_id res chain seq x y z
N MET A 1 2.26 13.76 5.61
CA MET A 1 1.25 13.02 4.83
C MET A 1 0.12 13.87 4.22
N SER A 2 0.07 15.15 4.45
CA SER A 2 -1.11 15.97 4.07
C SER A 2 -1.38 16.03 2.55
N LYS A 3 -0.37 16.18 1.71
CA LYS A 3 -0.55 16.29 0.25
C LYS A 3 -0.90 14.95 -0.41
N ASP A 4 -0.40 13.84 0.14
CA ASP A 4 -0.55 12.51 -0.44
C ASP A 4 -1.66 11.70 0.22
N ARG A 5 -2.25 12.23 1.28
CA ARG A 5 -3.31 11.57 2.03
C ARG A 5 -4.52 11.26 1.15
N SER A 6 -4.96 12.22 0.35
CA SER A 6 -6.11 12.03 -0.55
C SER A 6 -5.83 10.98 -1.62
N GLN A 7 -4.59 10.91 -2.11
CA GLN A 7 -4.16 9.91 -3.08
C GLN A 7 -4.19 8.50 -2.48
N VAL A 8 -3.65 8.35 -1.27
CA VAL A 8 -3.66 7.07 -0.55
C VAL A 8 -5.09 6.60 -0.31
N ILE A 9 -5.96 7.50 0.17
CA ILE A 9 -7.38 7.19 0.40
C ILE A 9 -8.05 6.76 -0.90
N LYS A 10 -7.75 7.42 -2.00
CA LYS A 10 -8.28 7.06 -3.33
C LYS A 10 -7.90 5.63 -3.71
N TYR A 11 -6.62 5.25 -3.57
CA TYR A 11 -6.16 3.90 -3.88
C TYR A 11 -6.84 2.84 -3.00
N ILE A 12 -6.98 3.14 -1.70
CA ILE A 12 -7.63 2.23 -0.76
C ILE A 12 -9.11 2.07 -1.10
N ASN A 13 -9.81 3.16 -1.41
CA ASN A 13 -11.22 3.10 -1.79
C ASN A 13 -11.43 2.28 -3.08
N ILE A 14 -10.52 2.41 -4.04
CA ILE A 14 -10.55 1.60 -5.25
C ILE A 14 -10.39 0.11 -4.89
N ALA A 15 -9.43 -0.22 -4.02
CA ALA A 15 -9.21 -1.59 -3.57
C ALA A 15 -10.43 -2.16 -2.85
N ILE A 16 -11.08 -1.37 -1.98
CA ILE A 16 -12.30 -1.78 -1.28
C ILE A 16 -13.39 -2.13 -2.29
N GLY A 17 -13.63 -1.25 -3.27
CA GLY A 17 -14.64 -1.50 -4.32
C GLY A 17 -14.33 -2.76 -5.12
N GLN A 18 -13.07 -2.98 -5.47
CA GLN A 18 -12.64 -4.18 -6.17
C GLN A 18 -12.86 -5.44 -5.34
N LEU A 19 -12.58 -5.39 -4.04
CA LEU A 19 -12.78 -6.51 -3.13
C LEU A 19 -14.26 -6.82 -2.93
N GLU A 20 -15.11 -5.80 -2.84
CA GLU A 20 -16.55 -5.99 -2.81
C GLU A 20 -17.04 -6.68 -4.10
N GLY A 21 -16.49 -6.30 -5.24
CA GLY A 21 -16.76 -6.95 -6.51
C GLY A 21 -16.33 -8.41 -6.52
N VAL A 22 -15.19 -8.73 -5.89
CA VAL A 22 -14.70 -10.11 -5.75
C VAL A 22 -15.70 -10.96 -4.95
N LEU A 23 -16.21 -10.44 -3.84
CA LEU A 23 -17.20 -11.14 -3.04
C LEU A 23 -18.44 -11.47 -3.87
N LYS A 24 -18.90 -10.54 -4.67
CA LYS A 24 -20.04 -10.77 -5.57
C LYS A 24 -19.73 -11.81 -6.64
N MET A 25 -18.53 -11.77 -7.22
CA MET A 25 -18.11 -12.76 -8.21
C MET A 25 -18.11 -14.17 -7.63
N ILE A 26 -17.68 -14.33 -6.38
CA ILE A 26 -17.69 -15.61 -5.67
C ILE A 26 -19.13 -16.08 -5.47
N GLU A 27 -20.02 -15.20 -5.03
CA GLU A 27 -21.44 -15.50 -4.84
C GLU A 27 -22.11 -15.95 -6.14
N ASP A 28 -21.71 -15.34 -7.26
CA ASP A 28 -22.27 -15.62 -8.59
C ASP A 28 -21.56 -16.79 -9.31
N ASP A 29 -20.67 -17.50 -8.62
CA ASP A 29 -19.89 -18.61 -9.17
C ASP A 29 -19.15 -18.25 -10.47
N ARG A 30 -18.57 -17.04 -10.51
CA ARG A 30 -17.79 -16.59 -11.67
C ARG A 30 -16.54 -17.46 -11.85
N TYR A 31 -16.00 -17.43 -13.04
CA TYR A 31 -14.81 -18.20 -13.39
C TYR A 31 -13.62 -17.85 -12.47
N CYS A 32 -12.94 -18.88 -11.96
CA CYS A 32 -11.89 -18.69 -10.95
C CYS A 32 -10.74 -17.81 -11.41
N LEU A 33 -10.36 -17.84 -12.68
CA LEU A 33 -9.30 -17.00 -13.20
C LEU A 33 -9.70 -15.52 -13.27
N ASP A 34 -10.98 -15.23 -13.54
CA ASP A 34 -11.50 -13.85 -13.50
C ASP A 34 -11.47 -13.30 -12.09
N ILE A 35 -11.82 -14.12 -11.10
CA ILE A 35 -11.75 -13.76 -9.69
C ILE A 35 -10.30 -13.49 -9.29
N SER A 36 -9.39 -14.36 -9.70
CA SER A 36 -7.95 -14.19 -9.44
C SER A 36 -7.41 -12.90 -10.03
N ASP A 37 -7.76 -12.58 -11.28
CA ASP A 37 -7.34 -11.33 -11.92
C ASP A 37 -7.82 -10.11 -11.15
N GLN A 38 -9.05 -10.16 -10.64
CA GLN A 38 -9.60 -9.06 -9.85
C GLN A 38 -8.88 -8.91 -8.51
N LEU A 39 -8.51 -10.01 -7.87
CA LEU A 39 -7.71 -10.00 -6.65
C LEU A 39 -6.32 -9.40 -6.91
N MET A 40 -5.71 -9.73 -8.04
CA MET A 40 -4.42 -9.16 -8.42
C MET A 40 -4.51 -7.65 -8.69
N ALA A 41 -5.63 -7.18 -9.24
CA ALA A 41 -5.88 -5.74 -9.42
C ALA A 41 -5.97 -5.03 -8.06
N SER A 42 -6.64 -5.64 -7.08
CA SER A 42 -6.74 -5.11 -5.71
C SER A 42 -5.37 -5.05 -5.05
N ARG A 43 -4.57 -6.08 -5.23
CA ARG A 43 -3.19 -6.13 -4.74
C ARG A 43 -2.36 -4.96 -5.27
N ALA A 44 -2.50 -4.66 -6.57
CA ALA A 44 -1.79 -3.55 -7.19
C ALA A 44 -2.17 -2.20 -6.58
N MET A 45 -3.45 -1.99 -6.26
CA MET A 45 -3.93 -0.76 -5.61
C MET A 45 -3.40 -0.63 -4.19
N ILE A 46 -3.40 -1.73 -3.43
CA ILE A 46 -2.84 -1.76 -2.07
C ILE A 46 -1.36 -1.43 -2.11
N ARG A 47 -0.64 -2.00 -3.06
CA ARG A 47 0.79 -1.73 -3.26
C ARG A 47 1.06 -0.25 -3.55
N LYS A 48 0.25 0.37 -4.41
CA LYS A 48 0.35 1.80 -4.72
C LYS A 48 0.14 2.66 -3.47
N ALA A 49 -0.88 2.34 -2.67
CA ALA A 49 -1.16 3.04 -1.41
C ALA A 49 0.02 2.90 -0.45
N ASN A 50 0.54 1.69 -0.30
CA ASN A 50 1.65 1.40 0.60
C ASN A 50 2.93 2.14 0.16
N ASN A 51 3.24 2.12 -1.14
CA ASN A 51 4.39 2.83 -1.67
C ASN A 51 4.29 4.34 -1.44
N GLN A 52 3.10 4.90 -1.56
CA GLN A 52 2.89 6.32 -1.33
C GLN A 52 3.10 6.70 0.13
N ILE A 53 2.59 5.89 1.05
CA ILE A 53 2.80 6.07 2.50
C ILE A 53 4.28 5.98 2.83
N LEU A 54 4.96 4.96 2.34
CA LEU A 54 6.39 4.76 2.59
C LEU A 54 7.23 5.92 2.05
N LYS A 55 6.95 6.36 0.83
CA LYS A 55 7.67 7.47 0.22
C LYS A 55 7.57 8.73 1.08
N THR A 56 6.38 9.09 1.51
CA THR A 56 6.15 10.30 2.30
C THR A 56 6.77 10.19 3.69
N HIS A 57 6.51 9.08 4.39
CA HIS A 57 7.02 8.88 5.75
C HIS A 57 8.53 8.72 5.78
N ILE A 58 9.10 8.06 4.78
CA ILE A 58 10.54 7.86 4.73
C ILE A 58 11.27 9.17 4.60
N ASP A 59 10.83 10.06 3.73
CA ASP A 59 11.45 11.36 3.58
C ASP A 59 11.47 12.13 4.91
N GLU A 60 10.35 12.14 5.63
CA GLU A 60 10.22 12.85 6.90
C GLU A 60 10.95 12.13 8.03
N CYS A 61 10.75 10.81 8.15
CA CYS A 61 11.32 10.02 9.25
C CYS A 61 12.83 9.85 9.12
N VAL A 62 13.35 9.68 7.89
CA VAL A 62 14.79 9.57 7.68
C VAL A 62 15.49 10.88 8.00
N LYS A 63 14.95 12.00 7.55
CA LYS A 63 15.51 13.32 7.87
C LYS A 63 15.55 13.55 9.37
N GLU A 64 14.47 13.23 10.06
CA GLU A 64 14.38 13.39 11.50
C GLU A 64 15.35 12.47 12.23
N ALA A 65 15.44 11.19 11.82
CA ALA A 65 16.35 10.22 12.42
C ALA A 65 17.81 10.63 12.21
N ILE A 66 18.18 11.13 11.03
CA ILE A 66 19.52 11.61 10.74
C ILE A 66 19.87 12.81 11.62
N ILE A 67 18.96 13.76 11.74
CA ILE A 67 19.16 14.97 12.57
C ILE A 67 19.38 14.58 14.04
N LYS A 68 18.63 13.61 14.54
CA LYS A 68 18.72 13.13 15.93
C LYS A 68 19.84 12.11 16.16
N GLY A 69 20.48 11.63 15.10
CA GLY A 69 21.53 10.61 15.20
C GLY A 69 20.98 9.25 15.61
N ASP A 70 19.72 8.95 15.31
CA ASP A 70 19.06 7.70 15.68
C ASP A 70 19.28 6.62 14.60
N ASP A 71 20.42 5.93 14.70
CA ASP A 71 20.80 4.89 13.75
C ASP A 71 19.85 3.69 13.78
N ALA A 72 19.31 3.35 14.95
CA ALA A 72 18.35 2.25 15.10
C ALA A 72 17.07 2.53 14.29
N LYS A 73 16.60 3.77 14.29
CA LYS A 73 15.42 4.19 13.53
C LYS A 73 15.68 4.11 12.02
N VAL A 74 16.86 4.52 11.58
CA VAL A 74 17.26 4.42 10.17
C VAL A 74 17.28 2.96 9.73
N ASP A 75 17.86 2.06 10.53
CA ASP A 75 17.88 0.63 10.23
C ASP A 75 16.47 0.03 10.14
N GLU A 76 15.57 0.43 11.03
CA GLU A 76 14.17 0.00 11.01
C GLU A 76 13.49 0.39 9.70
N ILE A 77 13.71 1.61 9.24
CA ILE A 77 13.15 2.11 7.99
C ILE A 77 13.70 1.34 6.79
N ILE A 78 15.00 1.10 6.76
CA ILE A 78 15.66 0.33 5.70
C ILE A 78 15.07 -1.08 5.62
N LYS A 79 14.90 -1.76 6.76
CA LYS A 79 14.31 -3.10 6.80
C LYS A 79 12.87 -3.10 6.30
N ALA A 80 12.09 -2.08 6.62
CA ALA A 80 10.73 -1.95 6.13
C ALA A 80 10.70 -1.81 4.61
N LEU A 81 11.65 -1.07 4.01
CA LEU A 81 11.79 -0.94 2.57
C LEU A 81 12.15 -2.26 1.89
N GLU A 82 13.05 -3.02 2.48
CA GLU A 82 13.48 -4.31 1.94
C GLU A 82 12.31 -5.29 1.82
N LYS A 83 11.34 -5.23 2.72
CA LYS A 83 10.14 -6.08 2.68
C LYS A 83 9.23 -5.79 1.49
N GLN A 84 9.38 -4.63 0.84
CA GLN A 84 8.56 -4.23 -0.30
C GLN A 84 9.06 -4.78 -1.63
N ILE A 85 10.27 -5.30 -1.65
CA ILE A 85 10.88 -5.92 -2.81
C ILE A 85 10.59 -7.42 -2.77
#